data_8abd966cbb11c2e0cec83d1411c0d8fd
#
_entry.id   8abd966cbb11c2e0cec83d1411c0d8fd
#
_cell.length_a   1.000
_cell.length_b   1.000
_cell.length_c   1.000
_cell.angle_alpha   90.00
_cell.angle_beta   90.00
_cell.angle_gamma   90.00
#
_symmetry.space_group_name_H-M   'P 1'
#
loop_
_entity.id
_entity.type
_entity.pdbx_description
1 polymer ?
#
loop_
_entity_poly.entity_id
_entity_poly.type
_entity_poly.pdbx_seq_one_letter_code
_entity_poly.pdbx_strand_id
1 'polypeptide(L)'
;VSDWRVAHFVKKNSKKCTEPFYSGKILKLKRKKKGPLRVLVTAGPTRAYFDKVRYLSNYSTGELGFKIAQAFLRKRIEVFVVTGPTHQPFSGLPLKGLVQIETAAEMSKAVKLACKGFKPHFAVFSAAVLDFQPKKVLAGKVSSKNQDWVVRLVPTPKIIDEVGMQFPKIKRIGFKLEWDSKRGRNLQEFAMDLIEKKALTAVCVNFLSQIRTDSHPCWLFEKDKKAKKLRNKKEIATALADLVVRFSRSESQKN
;
A
#
# COMPACT_ATOMS: atom_id res chain seq x y z
N VAL A 1 -5.76 28.87 -0.03
CA VAL A 1 -7.11 28.78 0.52
C VAL A 1 -7.89 27.96 -0.49
N SER A 2 -8.13 26.72 -0.28
CA SER A 2 -9.02 25.89 -1.10
C SER A 2 -9.73 24.87 -0.21
N ASP A 3 -11.03 25.03 -0.21
CA ASP A 3 -12.06 24.32 0.50
C ASP A 3 -12.08 22.82 0.14
N TRP A 4 -12.02 21.95 1.16
CA TRP A 4 -12.22 20.52 1.02
C TRP A 4 -13.63 20.17 1.48
N ARG A 5 -14.52 19.88 0.54
CA ARG A 5 -15.86 19.35 0.88
C ARG A 5 -15.74 17.93 1.40
N VAL A 6 -15.99 17.79 2.68
CA VAL A 6 -16.11 16.50 3.38
C VAL A 6 -17.51 15.95 3.08
N ALA A 7 -17.58 14.77 2.49
CA ALA A 7 -18.84 14.07 2.27
C ALA A 7 -19.44 13.61 3.61
N HIS A 8 -20.71 13.96 3.83
CA HIS A 8 -21.49 13.66 5.04
C HIS A 8 -21.82 12.17 5.14
N PHE A 9 -21.54 11.61 6.31
CA PHE A 9 -22.02 10.29 6.71
C PHE A 9 -23.33 10.46 7.48
N VAL A 10 -24.44 9.88 6.98
CA VAL A 10 -25.74 9.87 7.64
C VAL A 10 -25.80 8.76 8.69
N LYS A 11 -26.07 9.15 9.96
CA LYS A 11 -26.49 8.24 11.04
C LYS A 11 -27.99 7.92 10.91
N LYS A 12 -28.37 6.65 11.03
CA LYS A 12 -29.76 6.27 11.36
C LYS A 12 -29.84 5.28 12.51
N ASN A 13 -30.38 5.80 13.56
CA ASN A 13 -31.30 5.36 14.63
C ASN A 13 -31.34 3.92 15.17
N SER A 14 -31.25 3.93 16.49
CA SER A 14 -31.58 2.88 17.46
C SER A 14 -33.08 2.75 17.67
N LYS A 15 -33.63 1.55 17.80
CA LYS A 15 -34.90 1.27 18.52
C LYS A 15 -34.71 0.12 19.51
N LYS A 16 -35.26 0.33 20.71
CA LYS A 16 -35.28 -0.54 21.87
C LYS A 16 -36.09 -1.81 21.58
N CYS A 17 -35.69 -2.92 22.17
CA CYS A 17 -36.49 -4.14 22.23
C CYS A 17 -36.56 -4.65 23.65
N THR A 18 -37.80 -4.85 24.12
CA THR A 18 -38.22 -5.44 25.39
C THR A 18 -38.21 -6.96 25.27
N GLU A 19 -37.82 -7.66 26.35
CA GLU A 19 -37.87 -9.11 26.50
C GLU A 19 -39.32 -9.60 26.72
N PRO A 20 -39.65 -10.91 26.44
CA PRO A 20 -39.54 -11.94 27.47
C PRO A 20 -39.39 -13.45 27.04
N PHE A 21 -39.11 -14.26 28.02
CA PHE A 21 -39.39 -15.68 28.30
C PHE A 21 -38.62 -16.83 27.60
N TYR A 22 -38.01 -17.64 28.45
CA TYR A 22 -37.39 -18.92 28.23
C TYR A 22 -38.29 -19.96 27.56
N SER A 23 -37.82 -20.56 26.51
CA SER A 23 -38.15 -21.92 26.06
C SER A 23 -36.87 -22.48 25.41
N GLY A 24 -36.41 -23.62 25.96
CA GLY A 24 -35.12 -24.24 25.64
C GLY A 24 -34.99 -24.74 24.21
N LYS A 25 -34.75 -23.85 23.28
CA LYS A 25 -34.17 -24.15 21.96
C LYS A 25 -32.76 -23.58 21.93
N ILE A 26 -31.77 -24.46 21.76
CA ILE A 26 -30.39 -24.05 21.46
C ILE A 26 -30.44 -23.16 20.23
N LEU A 27 -30.47 -21.84 20.44
CA LEU A 27 -30.30 -20.86 19.39
C LEU A 27 -28.88 -21.05 18.83
N LYS A 28 -28.77 -21.67 17.65
CA LYS A 28 -27.56 -21.63 16.85
C LYS A 28 -27.22 -20.15 16.69
N LEU A 29 -26.23 -19.68 17.44
CA LEU A 29 -25.69 -18.33 17.32
C LEU A 29 -25.37 -18.09 15.84
N LYS A 30 -26.19 -17.26 15.18
CA LYS A 30 -25.90 -16.83 13.81
C LYS A 30 -24.53 -16.17 13.84
N ARG A 31 -23.51 -16.82 13.28
CA ARG A 31 -22.18 -16.23 13.10
C ARG A 31 -22.38 -14.83 12.51
N LYS A 32 -21.99 -13.80 13.24
CA LYS A 32 -21.99 -12.42 12.72
C LYS A 32 -21.26 -12.45 11.38
N LYS A 33 -21.96 -12.13 10.29
CA LYS A 33 -21.31 -12.01 8.97
C LYS A 33 -20.20 -10.99 9.12
N LYS A 34 -18.94 -11.43 9.03
CA LYS A 34 -17.78 -10.53 8.98
C LYS A 34 -18.01 -9.55 7.83
N GLY A 35 -17.84 -8.27 8.08
CA GLY A 35 -17.90 -7.25 7.03
C GLY A 35 -16.89 -7.53 5.91
N PRO A 36 -17.00 -6.84 4.77
CA PRO A 36 -16.14 -7.06 3.62
C PRO A 36 -14.66 -6.82 4.00
N LEU A 37 -13.79 -7.66 3.42
CA LEU A 37 -12.35 -7.49 3.56
C LEU A 37 -11.91 -6.19 2.89
N ARG A 38 -11.08 -5.39 3.58
CA ARG A 38 -10.65 -4.06 3.14
C ARG A 38 -9.14 -4.00 2.99
N VAL A 39 -8.68 -3.45 1.86
CA VAL A 39 -7.25 -3.30 1.55
C VAL A 39 -6.95 -1.88 1.10
N LEU A 40 -5.90 -1.28 1.66
CA LEU A 40 -5.28 -0.06 1.18
C LEU A 40 -4.14 -0.41 0.24
N VAL A 41 -4.05 0.25 -0.91
CA VAL A 41 -2.96 0.10 -1.87
C VAL A 41 -2.31 1.46 -2.12
N THR A 42 -0.99 1.55 -1.96
CA THR A 42 -0.24 2.70 -2.47
C THR A 42 0.34 2.38 -3.84
N ALA A 43 0.34 3.35 -4.77
CA ALA A 43 0.77 3.15 -6.15
C ALA A 43 1.48 4.37 -6.72
N GLY A 44 2.14 4.21 -7.87
CA GLY A 44 2.83 5.29 -8.57
C GLY A 44 4.07 5.81 -7.85
N PRO A 45 4.78 6.77 -8.47
CA PRO A 45 5.93 7.44 -7.86
C PRO A 45 5.49 8.59 -6.95
N THR A 46 6.43 9.11 -6.14
CA THR A 46 6.33 10.43 -5.53
C THR A 46 7.32 11.39 -6.19
N ARG A 47 7.04 12.68 -6.06
CA ARG A 47 7.90 13.77 -6.52
C ARG A 47 8.50 14.53 -5.34
N ALA A 48 9.74 14.99 -5.49
CA ALA A 48 10.39 15.90 -4.56
C ALA A 48 10.90 17.12 -5.34
N TYR A 49 10.26 18.26 -5.16
CA TYR A 49 10.53 19.46 -5.92
C TYR A 49 11.85 20.11 -5.50
N PHE A 50 12.66 20.49 -6.47
CA PHE A 50 13.84 21.35 -6.28
C PHE A 50 13.44 22.83 -6.28
N ASP A 51 12.57 23.18 -7.25
CA ASP A 51 12.02 24.51 -7.47
C ASP A 51 10.59 24.39 -8.02
N LYS A 52 9.97 25.46 -8.48
CA LYS A 52 8.61 25.43 -9.05
C LYS A 52 8.47 24.67 -10.37
N VAL A 53 9.58 24.27 -10.99
CA VAL A 53 9.59 23.66 -12.33
C VAL A 53 10.14 22.24 -12.30
N ARG A 54 11.17 21.98 -11.47
CA ARG A 54 11.94 20.74 -11.51
C ARG A 54 11.72 19.90 -10.26
N TYR A 55 11.65 18.59 -10.46
CA TYR A 55 11.51 17.62 -9.37
C TYR A 55 12.38 16.38 -9.60
N LEU A 56 12.72 15.71 -8.51
CA LEU A 56 13.23 14.34 -8.48
C LEU A 56 12.04 13.37 -8.38
N SER A 57 12.12 12.24 -9.06
CA SER A 57 11.14 11.16 -8.95
C SER A 57 11.77 9.81 -9.22
N ASN A 58 11.26 8.75 -8.61
CA ASN A 58 11.60 7.38 -8.99
C ASN A 58 10.88 7.02 -10.30
N TYR A 59 11.53 6.20 -11.12
CA TYR A 59 10.89 5.66 -12.32
C TYR A 59 9.82 4.63 -11.92
N SER A 60 8.55 4.99 -12.11
CA SER A 60 7.41 4.11 -11.84
C SER A 60 6.20 4.53 -12.68
N THR A 61 5.55 3.58 -13.31
CA THR A 61 4.34 3.78 -14.11
C THR A 61 3.05 3.61 -13.30
N GLY A 62 3.13 3.15 -12.05
CA GLY A 62 1.96 2.80 -11.22
C GLY A 62 1.25 1.51 -11.62
N GLU A 63 1.66 0.85 -12.71
CA GLU A 63 0.98 -0.32 -13.27
C GLU A 63 0.86 -1.50 -12.31
N LEU A 64 1.91 -1.78 -11.52
CA LEU A 64 1.86 -2.87 -10.54
C LEU A 64 0.75 -2.63 -9.51
N GLY A 65 0.69 -1.43 -8.93
CA GLY A 65 -0.37 -1.05 -7.97
C GLY A 65 -1.76 -1.12 -8.60
N PHE A 66 -1.91 -0.72 -9.86
CA PHE A 66 -3.15 -0.85 -10.61
C PHE A 66 -3.60 -2.30 -10.75
N LYS A 67 -2.70 -3.20 -11.19
CA LYS A 67 -3.00 -4.65 -11.30
C LYS A 67 -3.32 -5.28 -9.95
N ILE A 68 -2.64 -4.85 -8.87
CA ILE A 68 -2.94 -5.29 -7.49
C ILE A 68 -4.36 -4.87 -7.10
N ALA A 69 -4.74 -3.61 -7.31
CA ALA A 69 -6.09 -3.13 -7.02
C ALA A 69 -7.15 -3.92 -7.80
N GLN A 70 -6.92 -4.17 -9.10
CA GLN A 70 -7.81 -5.00 -9.92
C GLN A 70 -7.95 -6.43 -9.39
N ALA A 71 -6.85 -7.06 -8.95
CA ALA A 71 -6.87 -8.42 -8.42
C ALA A 71 -7.69 -8.52 -7.13
N PHE A 72 -7.58 -7.54 -6.24
CA PHE A 72 -8.39 -7.47 -5.03
C PHE A 72 -9.88 -7.28 -5.35
N LEU A 73 -10.22 -6.37 -6.26
CA LEU A 73 -11.59 -6.15 -6.69
C LEU A 73 -12.24 -7.41 -7.29
N ARG A 74 -11.49 -8.17 -8.11
CA ARG A 74 -11.96 -9.47 -8.63
C ARG A 74 -12.27 -10.50 -7.52
N LYS A 75 -11.61 -10.40 -6.37
CA LYS A 75 -11.89 -11.22 -5.18
C LYS A 75 -12.98 -10.61 -4.27
N ARG A 76 -13.71 -9.58 -4.73
CA ARG A 76 -14.74 -8.85 -3.96
C ARG A 76 -14.20 -8.22 -2.66
N ILE A 77 -12.93 -7.83 -2.67
CA ILE A 77 -12.28 -7.10 -1.58
C ILE A 77 -12.53 -5.61 -1.83
N GLU A 78 -12.90 -4.86 -0.81
CA GLU A 78 -13.00 -3.41 -0.88
C GLU A 78 -11.59 -2.81 -0.91
N VAL A 79 -11.36 -1.91 -1.88
CA VAL A 79 -10.04 -1.32 -2.12
C VAL A 79 -10.10 0.19 -2.00
N PHE A 80 -9.15 0.75 -1.24
CA PHE A 80 -8.83 2.16 -1.21
C PHE A 80 -7.44 2.37 -1.81
N VAL A 81 -7.28 3.34 -2.70
CA VAL A 81 -6.00 3.62 -3.37
C VAL A 81 -5.49 5.01 -3.02
N VAL A 82 -4.20 5.10 -2.69
CA VAL A 82 -3.44 6.36 -2.65
C VAL A 82 -2.36 6.27 -3.73
N THR A 83 -2.42 7.14 -4.74
CA THR A 83 -1.51 7.06 -5.88
C THR A 83 -0.77 8.36 -6.13
N GLY A 84 0.52 8.25 -6.44
CA GLY A 84 1.28 9.31 -7.07
C GLY A 84 0.90 9.53 -8.53
N PRO A 85 1.58 10.43 -9.23
CA PRO A 85 1.31 10.71 -10.64
C PRO A 85 1.45 9.46 -11.51
N THR A 86 0.40 9.14 -12.27
CA THR A 86 0.35 7.95 -13.13
C THR A 86 -0.69 8.12 -14.22
N HIS A 87 -0.50 7.45 -15.35
CA HIS A 87 -1.49 7.35 -16.43
C HIS A 87 -2.42 6.14 -16.27
N GLN A 88 -2.29 5.35 -15.18
CA GLN A 88 -3.18 4.21 -14.96
C GLN A 88 -4.60 4.68 -14.62
N PRO A 89 -5.64 4.08 -15.22
CA PRO A 89 -7.03 4.55 -15.09
C PRO A 89 -7.68 4.08 -13.78
N PHE A 90 -7.11 4.46 -12.63
CA PHE A 90 -7.67 4.10 -11.31
C PHE A 90 -9.10 4.61 -11.11
N SER A 91 -9.46 5.75 -11.72
CA SER A 91 -10.81 6.32 -11.65
C SER A 91 -11.88 5.44 -12.29
N GLY A 92 -11.50 4.55 -13.22
CA GLY A 92 -12.40 3.57 -13.83
C GLY A 92 -12.63 2.31 -12.99
N LEU A 93 -12.00 2.17 -11.83
CA LEU A 93 -12.19 1.03 -10.94
C LEU A 93 -13.26 1.32 -9.87
N PRO A 94 -14.07 0.32 -9.44
CA PRO A 94 -15.05 0.47 -8.36
C PRO A 94 -14.38 0.52 -6.99
N LEU A 95 -13.55 1.53 -6.75
CA LEU A 95 -12.82 1.75 -5.52
C LEU A 95 -13.72 2.34 -4.43
N LYS A 96 -13.44 2.04 -3.16
CA LYS A 96 -14.06 2.69 -2.00
C LYS A 96 -13.48 4.09 -1.73
N GLY A 97 -12.33 4.39 -2.31
CA GLY A 97 -11.72 5.71 -2.31
C GLY A 97 -10.45 5.74 -3.17
N LEU A 98 -10.20 6.89 -3.73
CA LEU A 98 -9.02 7.19 -4.53
C LEU A 98 -8.51 8.57 -4.12
N VAL A 99 -7.25 8.64 -3.70
CA VAL A 99 -6.56 9.89 -3.42
C VAL A 99 -5.33 9.98 -4.31
N GLN A 100 -5.26 11.05 -5.08
CA GLN A 100 -4.08 11.39 -5.87
C GLN A 100 -3.23 12.38 -5.08
N ILE A 101 -1.92 12.16 -5.09
CA ILE A 101 -0.92 12.96 -4.38
C ILE A 101 0.28 13.19 -5.30
N GLU A 102 1.16 14.08 -4.91
CA GLU A 102 2.42 14.27 -5.62
C GLU A 102 3.64 13.92 -4.77
N THR A 103 3.67 14.34 -3.52
CA THR A 103 4.84 14.24 -2.65
C THR A 103 4.77 13.07 -1.67
N ALA A 104 5.92 12.66 -1.13
CA ALA A 104 5.99 11.64 -0.08
C ALA A 104 5.24 12.07 1.19
N ALA A 105 5.29 13.35 1.54
CA ALA A 105 4.57 13.91 2.69
C ALA A 105 3.05 13.82 2.52
N GLU A 106 2.54 14.16 1.33
CA GLU A 106 1.12 14.02 1.00
C GLU A 106 0.69 12.56 1.01
N MET A 107 1.51 11.65 0.45
CA MET A 107 1.22 10.21 0.50
C MET A 107 1.14 9.71 1.94
N SER A 108 2.07 10.07 2.81
CA SER A 108 2.05 9.72 4.24
C SER A 108 0.76 10.22 4.90
N LYS A 109 0.38 11.48 4.68
CA LYS A 109 -0.85 12.08 5.23
C LYS A 109 -2.10 11.34 4.72
N ALA A 110 -2.21 11.11 3.41
CA ALA A 110 -3.36 10.45 2.79
C ALA A 110 -3.50 8.99 3.26
N VAL A 111 -2.40 8.25 3.35
CA VAL A 111 -2.38 6.88 3.87
C VAL A 111 -2.86 6.83 5.33
N LYS A 112 -2.36 7.72 6.20
CA LYS A 112 -2.80 7.78 7.61
C LYS A 112 -4.28 8.14 7.75
N LEU A 113 -4.79 9.05 6.95
CA LEU A 113 -6.22 9.38 6.90
C LEU A 113 -7.06 8.19 6.41
N ALA A 114 -6.62 7.49 5.36
CA ALA A 114 -7.27 6.29 4.89
C ALA A 114 -7.25 5.17 5.96
N CYS A 115 -6.15 4.98 6.68
CA CYS A 115 -6.09 4.02 7.79
C CYS A 115 -7.10 4.33 8.89
N LYS A 116 -7.30 5.61 9.23
CA LYS A 116 -8.29 6.06 10.24
C LYS A 116 -9.74 5.89 9.76
N GLY A 117 -10.05 6.33 8.54
CA GLY A 117 -11.42 6.38 8.02
C GLY A 117 -11.90 5.07 7.42
N PHE A 118 -11.12 4.49 6.49
CA PHE A 118 -11.45 3.25 5.79
C PHE A 118 -11.17 2.01 6.64
N LYS A 119 -10.23 2.09 7.62
CA LYS A 119 -9.85 1.01 8.53
C LYS A 119 -9.51 -0.30 7.79
N PRO A 120 -8.50 -0.30 6.91
CA PRO A 120 -8.15 -1.47 6.13
C PRO A 120 -7.63 -2.60 7.04
N HIS A 121 -7.88 -3.86 6.66
CA HIS A 121 -7.29 -5.03 7.31
C HIS A 121 -5.84 -5.25 6.84
N PHE A 122 -5.57 -4.88 5.58
CA PHE A 122 -4.25 -4.96 4.96
C PHE A 122 -3.89 -3.64 4.27
N ALA A 123 -2.59 -3.34 4.25
CA ALA A 123 -2.02 -2.26 3.44
C ALA A 123 -0.86 -2.80 2.59
N VAL A 124 -0.93 -2.55 1.28
CA VAL A 124 0.08 -2.95 0.29
C VAL A 124 0.84 -1.71 -0.15
N PHE A 125 2.13 -1.66 0.15
CA PHE A 125 3.01 -0.54 -0.12
C PHE A 125 3.78 -0.77 -1.42
N SER A 126 3.12 -0.57 -2.56
CA SER A 126 3.72 -0.76 -3.89
C SER A 126 4.10 0.55 -4.60
N ALA A 127 3.89 1.69 -3.96
CA ALA A 127 4.35 2.97 -4.47
C ALA A 127 5.88 3.09 -4.46
N ALA A 128 6.43 3.74 -5.46
CA ALA A 128 7.85 4.07 -5.56
C ALA A 128 8.13 5.41 -4.85
N VAL A 129 8.06 5.38 -3.52
CA VAL A 129 8.30 6.56 -2.69
C VAL A 129 9.79 6.90 -2.70
N LEU A 130 10.11 8.20 -2.84
CA LEU A 130 11.49 8.68 -2.75
C LEU A 130 12.02 8.50 -1.32
N ASP A 131 13.26 8.01 -1.22
CA ASP A 131 13.98 7.87 0.04
C ASP A 131 14.65 9.17 0.48
N PHE A 132 14.83 10.10 -0.46
CA PHE A 132 15.46 11.40 -0.26
C PHE A 132 14.66 12.51 -0.91
N GLN A 133 14.70 13.70 -0.30
CA GLN A 133 14.10 14.92 -0.84
C GLN A 133 15.05 16.11 -0.64
N PRO A 134 14.97 17.19 -1.46
CA PRO A 134 15.72 18.39 -1.21
C PRO A 134 15.45 18.96 0.19
N LYS A 135 16.54 19.35 0.89
CA LYS A 135 16.44 20.00 2.22
C LYS A 135 15.64 21.30 2.15
N LYS A 136 15.74 22.00 1.01
CA LYS A 136 15.05 23.29 0.75
C LYS A 136 14.49 23.27 -0.66
N VAL A 137 13.23 23.64 -0.82
CA VAL A 137 12.60 23.90 -2.10
C VAL A 137 12.70 25.41 -2.39
N LEU A 138 13.19 25.77 -3.57
CA LEU A 138 13.36 27.16 -3.96
C LEU A 138 12.03 27.75 -4.47
N ALA A 139 11.75 29.00 -4.08
CA ALA A 139 10.49 29.67 -4.37
C ALA A 139 10.31 30.05 -5.86
N GLY A 140 11.40 30.12 -6.63
CA GLY A 140 11.39 30.47 -8.06
C GLY A 140 12.06 29.38 -8.91
N LYS A 141 12.20 29.64 -10.20
CA LYS A 141 12.98 28.82 -11.12
C LYS A 141 14.46 29.19 -11.00
N VAL A 142 15.33 28.22 -10.80
CA VAL A 142 16.78 28.44 -10.82
C VAL A 142 17.24 28.75 -12.24
N SER A 143 18.08 29.81 -12.38
CA SER A 143 18.62 30.22 -13.67
C SER A 143 19.54 29.14 -14.24
N SER A 144 19.44 28.91 -15.55
CA SER A 144 20.35 28.03 -16.31
C SER A 144 21.71 28.67 -16.60
N LYS A 145 21.89 29.94 -16.24
CA LYS A 145 23.18 30.66 -16.38
C LYS A 145 24.17 30.28 -15.27
N ASN A 146 23.74 29.64 -14.21
CA ASN A 146 24.62 29.12 -13.17
C ASN A 146 25.47 27.96 -13.74
N GLN A 147 26.75 27.92 -13.45
CA GLN A 147 27.65 26.87 -13.90
C GLN A 147 27.28 25.53 -13.24
N ASP A 148 27.09 25.54 -11.91
CA ASP A 148 26.71 24.38 -11.10
C ASP A 148 25.51 24.66 -10.24
N TRP A 149 24.68 23.61 -10.04
CA TRP A 149 23.58 23.67 -9.09
C TRP A 149 23.65 22.47 -8.13
N VAL A 150 24.26 22.70 -6.95
CA VAL A 150 24.37 21.71 -5.91
C VAL A 150 23.11 21.67 -5.06
N VAL A 151 22.51 20.50 -4.91
CA VAL A 151 21.30 20.29 -4.10
C VAL A 151 21.59 19.32 -2.96
N ARG A 152 21.41 19.79 -1.71
CA ARG A 152 21.49 18.95 -0.53
C ARG A 152 20.19 18.15 -0.37
N LEU A 153 20.28 16.81 -0.32
CA LEU A 153 19.19 15.91 -0.08
C LEU A 153 19.16 15.47 1.39
N VAL A 154 17.96 15.24 1.92
CA VAL A 154 17.71 14.69 3.26
C VAL A 154 16.76 13.49 3.18
N PRO A 155 16.86 12.49 4.10
CA PRO A 155 15.98 11.33 4.10
C PRO A 155 14.49 11.71 4.26
N THR A 156 13.62 10.93 3.63
CA THR A 156 12.18 10.99 3.84
C THR A 156 11.73 9.94 4.85
N PRO A 157 10.68 10.17 5.65
CA PRO A 157 10.10 9.16 6.52
C PRO A 157 9.59 7.95 5.74
N LYS A 158 9.73 6.76 6.31
CA LYS A 158 9.21 5.52 5.71
C LYS A 158 7.75 5.31 6.08
N ILE A 159 6.86 5.52 5.12
CA ILE A 159 5.40 5.45 5.32
C ILE A 159 4.95 4.09 5.88
N ILE A 160 5.57 2.99 5.42
CA ILE A 160 5.27 1.64 5.90
C ILE A 160 5.58 1.48 7.41
N ASP A 161 6.64 2.15 7.90
CA ASP A 161 7.05 2.10 9.31
C ASP A 161 6.12 2.99 10.15
N GLU A 162 5.77 4.20 9.66
CA GLU A 162 4.79 5.08 10.31
C GLU A 162 3.42 4.40 10.49
N VAL A 163 2.95 3.68 9.47
CA VAL A 163 1.70 2.91 9.56
C VAL A 163 1.82 1.78 10.56
N GLY A 164 2.98 1.10 10.62
CA GLY A 164 3.22 0.05 11.61
C GLY A 164 3.14 0.54 13.05
N MET A 165 3.72 1.69 13.33
CA MET A 165 3.70 2.30 14.66
C MET A 165 2.29 2.80 15.05
N GLN A 166 1.61 3.49 14.13
CA GLN A 166 0.32 4.13 14.44
C GLN A 166 -0.90 3.19 14.33
N PHE A 167 -0.80 2.14 13.51
CA PHE A 167 -1.90 1.21 13.22
C PHE A 167 -1.42 -0.26 13.26
N PRO A 168 -0.95 -0.77 14.40
CA PRO A 168 -0.30 -2.08 14.51
C PRO A 168 -1.20 -3.26 14.13
N LYS A 169 -2.52 -3.09 14.11
CA LYS A 169 -3.48 -4.12 13.69
C LYS A 169 -3.58 -4.28 12.17
N ILE A 170 -3.08 -3.30 11.39
CA ILE A 170 -3.09 -3.38 9.94
C ILE A 170 -1.93 -4.28 9.47
N LYS A 171 -2.26 -5.36 8.77
CA LYS A 171 -1.28 -6.25 8.16
C LYS A 171 -0.61 -5.56 6.98
N ARG A 172 0.72 -5.46 7.00
CA ARG A 172 1.49 -4.72 6.00
C ARG A 172 2.22 -5.66 5.06
N ILE A 173 2.12 -5.36 3.74
CA ILE A 173 2.85 -6.04 2.68
C ILE A 173 3.77 -5.02 2.04
N GLY A 174 5.07 -5.27 2.07
CA GLY A 174 6.09 -4.39 1.51
C GLY A 174 6.62 -4.85 0.16
N PHE A 175 7.23 -3.93 -0.57
CA PHE A 175 8.03 -4.21 -1.76
C PHE A 175 9.45 -3.74 -1.53
N LYS A 176 10.40 -4.53 -2.00
CA LYS A 176 11.82 -4.20 -1.97
C LYS A 176 12.42 -4.43 -3.35
N LEU A 177 12.87 -3.34 -3.96
CA LEU A 177 13.64 -3.37 -5.19
C LEU A 177 15.13 -3.36 -4.84
N GLU A 178 15.86 -4.37 -5.30
CA GLU A 178 17.31 -4.43 -5.23
C GLU A 178 17.91 -4.23 -6.63
N TRP A 179 19.20 -3.79 -6.65
CA TRP A 179 19.87 -3.56 -7.93
C TRP A 179 20.18 -4.86 -8.66
N ASP A 180 20.81 -5.83 -7.96
CA ASP A 180 21.28 -7.09 -8.55
C ASP A 180 21.12 -8.26 -7.58
N SER A 181 20.81 -9.44 -8.14
CA SER A 181 20.72 -10.72 -7.41
C SER A 181 22.07 -11.31 -7.01
N LYS A 182 23.18 -10.84 -7.61
CA LYS A 182 24.52 -11.43 -7.49
C LYS A 182 25.30 -11.04 -6.23
N ARG A 183 24.72 -10.25 -5.31
CA ARG A 183 25.44 -9.76 -4.11
C ARG A 183 25.64 -10.79 -2.98
N GLY A 184 25.66 -12.09 -3.27
CA GLY A 184 26.05 -13.13 -2.29
C GLY A 184 25.21 -13.25 -1.02
N ARG A 185 24.14 -12.46 -0.86
CA ARG A 185 23.21 -12.57 0.27
C ARG A 185 22.24 -13.69 0.03
N ASN A 186 22.04 -14.52 1.06
CA ASN A 186 20.89 -15.42 1.08
C ASN A 186 19.60 -14.60 1.06
N LEU A 187 18.90 -14.64 -0.08
CA LEU A 187 17.68 -13.86 -0.30
C LEU A 187 16.59 -14.17 0.72
N GLN A 188 16.52 -15.43 1.18
CA GLN A 188 15.58 -15.88 2.21
C GLN A 188 15.87 -15.18 3.54
N GLU A 189 17.13 -15.19 3.99
CA GLU A 189 17.55 -14.52 5.25
C GLU A 189 17.28 -13.02 5.19
N PHE A 190 17.64 -12.38 4.08
CA PHE A 190 17.38 -10.95 3.88
C PHE A 190 15.88 -10.61 3.97
N ALA A 191 15.03 -11.41 3.32
CA ALA A 191 13.58 -11.19 3.33
C ALA A 191 12.98 -11.44 4.72
N MET A 192 13.45 -12.48 5.43
CA MET A 192 13.01 -12.77 6.80
C MET A 192 13.40 -11.65 7.77
N ASP A 193 14.63 -11.15 7.67
CA ASP A 193 15.08 -9.99 8.46
C ASP A 193 14.19 -8.74 8.24
N LEU A 194 13.80 -8.47 7.00
CA LEU A 194 12.85 -7.39 6.70
C LEU A 194 11.46 -7.62 7.31
N ILE A 195 10.97 -8.86 7.23
CA ILE A 195 9.67 -9.24 7.79
C ILE A 195 9.68 -9.05 9.31
N GLU A 196 10.73 -9.51 9.98
CA GLU A 196 10.85 -9.43 11.44
C GLU A 196 11.07 -8.01 11.92
N LYS A 197 12.09 -7.31 11.42
CA LYS A 197 12.42 -5.93 11.83
C LYS A 197 11.28 -4.95 11.62
N LYS A 198 10.47 -5.15 10.59
CA LYS A 198 9.37 -4.26 10.24
C LYS A 198 8.00 -4.83 10.59
N ALA A 199 7.93 -6.01 11.22
CA ALA A 199 6.70 -6.74 11.52
C ALA A 199 5.74 -6.80 10.31
N LEU A 200 6.26 -7.22 9.15
CA LEU A 200 5.49 -7.35 7.92
C LEU A 200 4.78 -8.70 7.86
N THR A 201 3.66 -8.74 7.16
CA THR A 201 2.97 -10.00 6.84
C THR A 201 3.64 -10.72 5.69
N ALA A 202 4.14 -9.97 4.74
CA ALA A 202 4.88 -10.47 3.57
C ALA A 202 5.75 -9.37 2.96
N VAL A 203 6.76 -9.79 2.21
CA VAL A 203 7.57 -8.90 1.38
C VAL A 203 7.74 -9.47 -0.02
N CYS A 204 7.60 -8.61 -1.02
CA CYS A 204 7.93 -8.88 -2.40
C CYS A 204 9.33 -8.31 -2.69
N VAL A 205 10.27 -9.16 -3.08
CA VAL A 205 11.63 -8.75 -3.47
C VAL A 205 11.81 -8.95 -4.96
N ASN A 206 12.23 -7.92 -5.65
CA ASN A 206 12.55 -7.96 -7.06
C ASN A 206 13.89 -7.26 -7.35
N PHE A 207 14.49 -7.60 -8.49
CA PHE A 207 15.79 -7.11 -8.91
C PHE A 207 15.65 -6.27 -10.17
N LEU A 208 16.20 -5.06 -10.14
CA LEU A 208 16.12 -4.14 -11.28
C LEU A 208 16.77 -4.74 -12.53
N SER A 209 17.89 -5.46 -12.36
CA SER A 209 18.58 -6.15 -13.45
C SER A 209 17.75 -7.20 -14.18
N GLN A 210 16.65 -7.70 -13.57
CA GLN A 210 15.77 -8.73 -14.13
C GLN A 210 14.47 -8.16 -14.71
N ILE A 211 14.17 -6.89 -14.47
CA ILE A 211 12.95 -6.25 -14.99
C ILE A 211 13.13 -5.92 -16.47
N ARG A 212 12.16 -6.32 -17.29
CA ARG A 212 12.04 -6.02 -18.72
C ARG A 212 10.62 -5.57 -19.02
N THR A 213 10.37 -5.12 -20.24
CA THR A 213 9.04 -4.66 -20.67
C THR A 213 7.93 -5.68 -20.35
N ASP A 214 8.15 -6.95 -20.66
CA ASP A 214 7.16 -8.02 -20.51
C ASP A 214 7.42 -8.95 -19.30
N SER A 215 8.49 -8.72 -18.57
CA SER A 215 8.93 -9.55 -17.45
C SER A 215 9.19 -8.71 -16.21
N HIS A 216 8.56 -9.08 -15.12
CA HIS A 216 8.74 -8.41 -13.83
C HIS A 216 8.86 -9.47 -12.74
N PRO A 217 9.99 -10.23 -12.71
CA PRO A 217 10.14 -11.30 -11.73
C PRO A 217 10.19 -10.74 -10.31
N CYS A 218 9.56 -11.48 -9.41
CA CYS A 218 9.47 -11.12 -8.01
C CYS A 218 9.48 -12.39 -7.16
N TRP A 219 10.09 -12.33 -6.00
CA TRP A 219 10.02 -13.36 -4.98
C TRP A 219 9.11 -12.89 -3.85
N LEU A 220 8.01 -13.62 -3.60
CA LEU A 220 7.12 -13.38 -2.47
C LEU A 220 7.57 -14.23 -1.28
N PHE A 221 7.86 -13.58 -0.17
CA PHE A 221 8.21 -14.19 1.10
C PHE A 221 7.11 -13.94 2.13
N GLU A 222 6.79 -14.97 2.87
CA GLU A 222 5.90 -14.97 4.04
C GLU A 222 6.61 -15.70 5.18
N LYS A 223 6.32 -15.35 6.44
CA LYS A 223 6.86 -16.09 7.59
C LYS A 223 6.46 -17.55 7.50
N ASP A 224 7.40 -18.44 7.80
CA ASP A 224 7.21 -19.89 7.86
C ASP A 224 6.75 -20.56 6.55
N LYS A 225 7.01 -19.91 5.40
CA LYS A 225 6.69 -20.47 4.08
C LYS A 225 7.89 -20.45 3.13
N LYS A 226 7.88 -21.39 2.19
CA LYS A 226 8.83 -21.36 1.07
C LYS A 226 8.57 -20.14 0.21
N ALA A 227 9.65 -19.50 -0.23
CA ALA A 227 9.59 -18.38 -1.15
C ALA A 227 8.89 -18.77 -2.46
N LYS A 228 7.99 -17.91 -2.94
CA LYS A 228 7.28 -18.12 -4.21
C LYS A 228 7.83 -17.19 -5.27
N LYS A 229 8.41 -17.76 -6.33
CA LYS A 229 8.83 -16.99 -7.52
C LYS A 229 7.61 -16.68 -8.39
N LEU A 230 7.47 -15.41 -8.78
CA LEU A 230 6.41 -14.85 -9.61
C LEU A 230 7.07 -14.21 -10.83
N ARG A 231 6.51 -14.37 -12.03
CA ARG A 231 7.17 -14.02 -13.30
C ARG A 231 6.84 -12.60 -13.76
N ASN A 232 5.66 -12.10 -13.40
CA ASN A 232 5.15 -10.84 -13.94
C ASN A 232 4.16 -10.16 -12.97
N LYS A 233 3.81 -8.91 -13.26
CA LYS A 233 2.91 -8.09 -12.44
C LYS A 233 1.53 -8.73 -12.20
N LYS A 234 1.01 -9.50 -13.17
CA LYS A 234 -0.29 -10.19 -13.03
C LYS A 234 -0.21 -11.32 -12.01
N GLU A 235 0.86 -12.12 -12.05
CA GLU A 235 1.09 -13.18 -11.05
C GLU A 235 1.31 -12.59 -9.66
N ILE A 236 2.07 -11.48 -9.53
CA ILE A 236 2.25 -10.78 -8.26
C ILE A 236 0.89 -10.34 -7.70
N ALA A 237 0.09 -9.66 -8.50
CA ALA A 237 -1.22 -9.18 -8.08
C ALA A 237 -2.16 -10.31 -7.64
N THR A 238 -2.19 -11.42 -8.37
CA THR A 238 -2.99 -12.60 -8.04
C THR A 238 -2.50 -13.26 -6.74
N ALA A 239 -1.19 -13.44 -6.60
CA ALA A 239 -0.61 -14.06 -5.40
C ALA A 239 -0.89 -13.24 -4.13
N LEU A 240 -0.83 -11.91 -4.22
CA LEU A 240 -1.18 -11.02 -3.10
C LEU A 240 -2.67 -11.08 -2.76
N ALA A 241 -3.55 -11.18 -3.77
CA ALA A 241 -4.99 -11.32 -3.53
C ALA A 241 -5.31 -12.67 -2.84
N ASP A 242 -4.68 -13.74 -3.27
CA ASP A 242 -4.84 -15.06 -2.66
C ASP A 242 -4.27 -15.09 -1.22
N LEU A 243 -3.12 -14.44 -0.99
CA LEU A 243 -2.54 -14.28 0.35
C LEU A 243 -3.54 -13.61 1.30
N VAL A 244 -4.10 -12.48 0.92
CA VAL A 244 -5.03 -11.69 1.73
C VAL A 244 -6.31 -12.49 2.05
N VAL A 245 -6.87 -13.21 1.07
CA VAL A 245 -8.04 -14.08 1.26
C VAL A 245 -7.72 -15.23 2.23
N ARG A 246 -6.56 -15.87 2.08
CA ARG A 246 -6.14 -16.97 2.96
C ARG A 246 -6.00 -16.52 4.42
N PHE A 247 -5.34 -15.39 4.68
CA PHE A 247 -5.24 -14.84 6.03
C PHE A 247 -6.59 -14.54 6.66
N SER A 248 -7.54 -14.00 5.89
CA SER A 248 -8.89 -13.73 6.36
C SER A 248 -9.64 -15.00 6.78
N ARG A 249 -9.41 -16.12 6.08
CA ARG A 249 -10.02 -17.43 6.42
C ARG A 249 -9.41 -18.04 7.67
N SER A 250 -8.08 -18.00 7.83
CA SER A 250 -7.40 -18.56 9.00
C SER A 250 -7.75 -17.84 10.31
N GLU A 251 -7.98 -16.53 10.28
CA GLU A 251 -8.47 -15.77 11.45
C GLU A 251 -9.94 -16.08 11.79
N SER A 252 -10.73 -16.52 10.80
CA SER A 252 -12.12 -16.91 11.03
C SER A 252 -12.26 -18.29 11.67
N GLN A 253 -11.22 -19.11 11.65
CA GLN A 253 -11.18 -20.43 12.29
C GLN A 253 -10.65 -20.40 13.73
N LYS A 254 -9.98 -19.30 14.11
CA LYS A 254 -9.41 -19.12 15.47
C LYS A 254 -10.34 -18.39 16.45
N ASN A 255 -11.45 -17.85 15.94
CA ASN A 255 -12.52 -17.17 16.70
C ASN A 255 -13.83 -17.99 16.57
#